data_09bb95d9eb20b311b7bfb14080238fd5
#
_entry.id   09bb95d9eb20b311b7bfb14080238fd5
#
_cell.length_a   1.000
_cell.length_b   1.000
_cell.length_c   1.000
_cell.angle_alpha   90.00
_cell.angle_beta   90.00
_cell.angle_gamma   90.00
#
_symmetry.space_group_name_H-M   'P 1'
#
loop_
_entity.id
_entity.type
_entity.pdbx_description
1 polymer ?
#
loop_
_entity_poly.entity_id
_entity_poly.type
_entity_poly.pdbx_seq_one_letter_code
_entity_poly.pdbx_strand_id
1 'polypeptide(L)'
;MRTANAAAGRTMRNSWIAVGLLWLAGVGLRLTILAVPPVILLIQTDLSLSGTEVGILSGLPVILFGIAALPGSLLVARFGAVATLVAGLLIAGVVSGLRGAVLNVAVLYAATIVMSAGIAIMQPALSPLVRQWLPKRVTFGTAVYTNGLLVGETLAVMLTIPLVLPLAGGSWRWAFAIWGIPLVMIAILTLALAPAPPKAASATPMAGVSWWPDFRNKLIWQVGILFGSVNSVYFSCNAFLPGHLTAAGRPDLISATLTALNFGQVPASFALLAVAGRLERRALPFIISGALMLSCLAGLVSTASGWTVAFAGVLGFLTAVVLTLGFALPPLLSAPAGVARMSAAMFTISYSEALVVAVLSGAAWDFGGSPQFAFLPIAISALPLLFVPAALPFHRPRDAATL
;
A
#
# COMPACT_ATOMS: atom_id res chain seq x y z
N MET A 1 -11.81 -30.49 35.52
CA MET A 1 -10.60 -30.49 34.64
C MET A 1 -10.93 -30.59 33.13
N ARG A 2 -11.81 -31.52 32.68
CA ARG A 2 -12.14 -31.66 31.22
C ARG A 2 -12.79 -30.42 30.59
N THR A 3 -13.66 -29.70 31.31
CA THR A 3 -14.33 -28.47 30.80
C THR A 3 -13.37 -27.28 30.69
N ALA A 4 -12.40 -27.13 31.58
CA ALA A 4 -11.37 -26.09 31.54
C ALA A 4 -10.41 -26.32 30.36
N ASN A 5 -10.01 -27.57 30.12
CA ASN A 5 -9.17 -27.91 28.97
C ASN A 5 -9.89 -27.69 27.61
N ALA A 6 -11.18 -27.98 27.53
CA ALA A 6 -11.99 -27.75 26.35
C ALA A 6 -12.22 -26.25 26.08
N ALA A 7 -12.34 -25.43 27.12
CA ALA A 7 -12.43 -23.96 27.00
C ALA A 7 -11.08 -23.36 26.57
N ALA A 8 -9.97 -23.78 27.14
CA ALA A 8 -8.62 -23.35 26.77
C ALA A 8 -8.30 -23.74 25.32
N GLY A 9 -8.66 -24.96 24.89
CA GLY A 9 -8.47 -25.38 23.49
C GLY A 9 -9.29 -24.59 22.49
N ARG A 10 -10.54 -24.21 22.83
CA ARG A 10 -11.37 -23.31 21.99
C ARG A 10 -10.80 -21.92 21.89
N THR A 11 -10.34 -21.37 22.99
CA THR A 11 -9.73 -20.03 23.00
C THR A 11 -8.45 -19.97 22.15
N MET A 12 -7.61 -21.01 22.25
CA MET A 12 -6.38 -21.12 21.46
C MET A 12 -6.66 -21.31 19.96
N ARG A 13 -7.63 -22.15 19.59
CA ARG A 13 -8.07 -22.34 18.20
C ARG A 13 -8.62 -21.04 17.60
N ASN A 14 -9.45 -20.31 18.33
CA ASN A 14 -9.99 -19.03 17.88
C ASN A 14 -8.90 -17.97 17.68
N SER A 15 -7.84 -17.98 18.48
CA SER A 15 -6.70 -17.07 18.30
C SER A 15 -5.93 -17.36 17.02
N TRP A 16 -5.70 -18.62 16.64
CA TRP A 16 -5.03 -18.97 15.40
C TRP A 16 -5.88 -18.69 14.16
N ILE A 17 -7.19 -18.92 14.23
CA ILE A 17 -8.13 -18.52 13.17
C ILE A 17 -8.08 -17.01 12.98
N ALA A 18 -8.10 -16.24 14.05
CA ALA A 18 -7.98 -14.77 13.99
C ALA A 18 -6.68 -14.31 13.33
N VAL A 19 -5.55 -14.94 13.68
CA VAL A 19 -4.24 -14.65 13.05
C VAL A 19 -4.28 -14.95 11.55
N GLY A 20 -4.81 -16.10 11.14
CA GLY A 20 -4.95 -16.48 9.73
C GLY A 20 -5.84 -15.51 8.94
N LEU A 21 -7.00 -15.14 9.49
CA LEU A 21 -7.92 -14.19 8.83
C LEU A 21 -7.32 -12.79 8.72
N LEU A 22 -6.62 -12.29 9.75
CA LEU A 22 -5.93 -11.00 9.68
C LEU A 22 -4.81 -11.01 8.64
N TRP A 23 -4.06 -12.10 8.55
CA TRP A 23 -3.00 -12.25 7.55
C TRP A 23 -3.59 -12.27 6.13
N LEU A 24 -4.63 -13.08 5.89
CA LEU A 24 -5.32 -13.15 4.60
C LEU A 24 -5.97 -11.80 4.23
N ALA A 25 -6.59 -11.12 5.18
CA ALA A 25 -7.13 -9.78 4.96
C ALA A 25 -6.03 -8.78 4.55
N GLY A 26 -4.85 -8.88 5.18
CA GLY A 26 -3.65 -8.14 4.77
C GLY A 26 -3.27 -8.43 3.32
N VAL A 27 -3.18 -9.70 2.92
CA VAL A 27 -2.92 -10.11 1.52
C VAL A 27 -3.93 -9.46 0.57
N GLY A 28 -5.22 -9.49 0.91
CA GLY A 28 -6.30 -8.90 0.10
C GLY A 28 -6.18 -7.40 -0.13
N LEU A 29 -5.48 -6.65 0.75
CA LEU A 29 -5.31 -5.19 0.60
C LEU A 29 -4.54 -4.78 -0.65
N ARG A 30 -3.65 -5.62 -1.17
CA ARG A 30 -2.73 -5.24 -2.25
C ARG A 30 -2.79 -6.13 -3.48
N LEU A 31 -3.35 -7.33 -3.34
CA LEU A 31 -3.28 -8.38 -4.36
C LEU A 31 -3.79 -7.91 -5.72
N THR A 32 -4.99 -7.31 -5.79
CA THR A 32 -5.62 -6.87 -7.04
C THR A 32 -5.06 -5.57 -7.59
N ILE A 33 -4.38 -4.77 -6.75
CA ILE A 33 -3.71 -3.53 -7.18
C ILE A 33 -2.41 -3.88 -7.88
N LEU A 34 -1.58 -4.69 -7.23
CA LEU A 34 -0.26 -5.06 -7.74
C LEU A 34 -0.32 -6.17 -8.83
N ALA A 35 -1.51 -6.69 -9.13
CA ALA A 35 -1.74 -7.52 -10.31
C ALA A 35 -1.71 -6.71 -11.63
N VAL A 36 -1.84 -5.38 -11.59
CA VAL A 36 -1.85 -4.51 -12.78
C VAL A 36 -0.46 -4.34 -13.42
N PRO A 37 0.60 -3.97 -12.67
CA PRO A 37 1.92 -3.69 -13.23
C PRO A 37 2.47 -4.78 -14.16
N PRO A 38 2.41 -6.09 -13.84
CA PRO A 38 2.94 -7.12 -14.72
C PRO A 38 2.24 -7.23 -16.08
N VAL A 39 0.97 -6.83 -16.17
CA VAL A 39 0.15 -6.92 -17.39
C VAL A 39 -0.16 -5.55 -18.01
N ILE A 40 0.45 -4.47 -17.49
CA ILE A 40 0.14 -3.10 -17.90
C ILE A 40 0.35 -2.88 -19.40
N LEU A 41 1.35 -3.50 -19.99
CA LEU A 41 1.64 -3.38 -21.41
C LEU A 41 0.60 -4.10 -22.27
N LEU A 42 0.04 -5.21 -21.80
CA LEU A 42 -1.06 -5.89 -22.48
C LEU A 42 -2.33 -5.01 -22.46
N ILE A 43 -2.61 -4.35 -21.33
CA ILE A 43 -3.71 -3.41 -21.20
C ILE A 43 -3.49 -2.20 -22.12
N GLN A 44 -2.27 -1.65 -22.09
CA GLN A 44 -1.87 -0.51 -22.90
C GLN A 44 -2.05 -0.78 -24.40
N THR A 45 -1.61 -1.95 -24.87
CA THR A 45 -1.73 -2.32 -26.27
C THR A 45 -3.19 -2.58 -26.67
N ASP A 46 -3.97 -3.29 -25.83
CA ASP A 46 -5.35 -3.67 -26.11
C ASP A 46 -6.32 -2.47 -26.12
N LEU A 47 -6.10 -1.48 -25.22
CA LEU A 47 -6.93 -0.29 -25.08
C LEU A 47 -6.28 0.97 -25.65
N SER A 48 -5.10 0.86 -26.27
CA SER A 48 -4.33 1.97 -26.86
C SER A 48 -4.05 3.11 -25.86
N LEU A 49 -3.65 2.76 -24.61
CA LEU A 49 -3.41 3.75 -23.56
C LEU A 49 -2.15 4.56 -23.84
N SER A 50 -2.23 5.86 -23.63
CA SER A 50 -1.07 6.75 -23.50
C SER A 50 -0.32 6.48 -22.19
N GLY A 51 0.91 7.00 -22.06
CA GLY A 51 1.66 6.96 -20.81
C GLY A 51 0.92 7.66 -19.67
N THR A 52 0.26 8.78 -19.97
CA THR A 52 -0.58 9.53 -19.02
C THR A 52 -1.73 8.66 -18.50
N GLU A 53 -2.41 7.92 -19.37
CA GLU A 53 -3.50 7.03 -18.98
C GLU A 53 -3.01 5.84 -18.15
N VAL A 54 -1.81 5.33 -18.41
CA VAL A 54 -1.14 4.34 -17.54
C VAL A 54 -0.89 4.93 -16.14
N GLY A 55 -0.41 6.18 -16.08
CA GLY A 55 -0.20 6.90 -14.82
C GLY A 55 -1.49 7.08 -14.03
N ILE A 56 -2.59 7.47 -14.68
CA ILE A 56 -3.91 7.58 -14.06
C ILE A 56 -4.36 6.22 -13.53
N LEU A 57 -4.32 5.16 -14.35
CA LEU A 57 -4.74 3.82 -13.96
C LEU A 57 -4.00 3.30 -12.72
N SER A 58 -2.71 3.60 -12.63
CA SER A 58 -1.86 3.18 -11.51
C SER A 58 -2.03 4.06 -10.26
N GLY A 59 -2.35 5.34 -10.43
CA GLY A 59 -2.55 6.29 -9.35
C GLY A 59 -3.94 6.25 -8.72
N LEU A 60 -4.98 5.85 -9.47
CA LEU A 60 -6.37 5.78 -8.99
C LEU A 60 -6.54 4.95 -7.70
N PRO A 61 -5.96 3.75 -7.54
CA PRO A 61 -6.06 3.01 -6.29
C PRO A 61 -5.46 3.77 -5.11
N VAL A 62 -4.37 4.47 -5.36
CA VAL A 62 -3.55 5.11 -4.33
C VAL A 62 -4.30 6.29 -3.72
N ILE A 63 -4.90 7.17 -4.54
CA ILE A 63 -5.67 8.33 -4.04
C ILE A 63 -6.91 7.90 -3.24
N LEU A 64 -7.51 6.77 -3.60
CA LEU A 64 -8.69 6.23 -2.90
C LEU A 64 -8.37 5.85 -1.45
N PHE A 65 -7.12 5.45 -1.14
CA PHE A 65 -6.71 5.21 0.25
C PHE A 65 -6.75 6.47 1.11
N GLY A 66 -6.43 7.63 0.54
CA GLY A 66 -6.55 8.92 1.24
C GLY A 66 -8.01 9.35 1.44
N ILE A 67 -8.84 9.19 0.41
CA ILE A 67 -10.23 9.68 0.39
C ILE A 67 -11.16 8.76 1.20
N ALA A 68 -11.02 7.44 1.05
CA ALA A 68 -11.98 6.49 1.60
C ALA A 68 -11.68 6.05 3.05
N ALA A 69 -10.63 6.55 3.68
CA ALA A 69 -10.34 6.29 5.09
C ALA A 69 -11.47 6.76 6.02
N LEU A 70 -12.07 7.93 5.73
CA LEU A 70 -13.20 8.47 6.49
C LEU A 70 -14.49 7.68 6.28
N PRO A 71 -14.99 7.49 5.03
CA PRO A 71 -16.14 6.62 4.78
C PRO A 71 -15.98 5.22 5.36
N GLY A 72 -14.78 4.63 5.24
CA GLY A 72 -14.49 3.32 5.81
C GLY A 72 -14.65 3.28 7.32
N SER A 73 -14.17 4.30 8.03
CA SER A 73 -14.34 4.42 9.49
C SER A 73 -15.80 4.58 9.90
N LEU A 74 -16.60 5.32 9.14
CA LEU A 74 -18.05 5.46 9.35
C LEU A 74 -18.78 4.13 9.12
N LEU A 75 -18.41 3.37 8.11
CA LEU A 75 -18.96 2.04 7.86
C LEU A 75 -18.62 1.07 9.01
N VAL A 76 -17.40 1.10 9.52
CA VAL A 76 -16.99 0.33 10.70
C VAL A 76 -17.82 0.70 11.92
N ALA A 77 -18.06 1.99 12.15
CA ALA A 77 -18.86 2.46 13.27
C ALA A 77 -20.34 2.04 13.15
N ARG A 78 -20.89 2.02 11.93
CA ARG A 78 -22.31 1.72 11.68
C ARG A 78 -22.62 0.22 11.57
N PHE A 79 -21.78 -0.53 10.86
CA PHE A 79 -22.03 -1.93 10.50
C PHE A 79 -21.09 -2.92 11.21
N GLY A 80 -20.07 -2.41 11.89
CA GLY A 80 -19.03 -3.21 12.53
C GLY A 80 -17.87 -3.57 11.61
N ALA A 81 -16.75 -3.92 12.23
CA ALA A 81 -15.49 -4.12 11.53
C ALA A 81 -15.49 -5.38 10.63
N VAL A 82 -16.14 -6.48 11.05
CA VAL A 82 -16.23 -7.71 10.23
C VAL A 82 -17.04 -7.47 8.97
N ALA A 83 -18.24 -6.87 9.10
CA ALA A 83 -19.09 -6.61 7.95
C ALA A 83 -18.43 -5.66 6.95
N THR A 84 -17.75 -4.62 7.43
CA THR A 84 -17.00 -3.67 6.58
C THR A 84 -15.84 -4.35 5.87
N LEU A 85 -15.07 -5.20 6.55
CA LEU A 85 -14.00 -5.97 5.93
C LEU A 85 -14.53 -6.88 4.82
N VAL A 86 -15.59 -7.64 5.10
CA VAL A 86 -16.21 -8.57 4.14
C VAL A 86 -16.78 -7.81 2.94
N ALA A 87 -17.50 -6.72 3.16
CA ALA A 87 -18.03 -5.89 2.08
C ALA A 87 -16.90 -5.35 1.18
N GLY A 88 -15.83 -4.85 1.77
CA GLY A 88 -14.67 -4.37 1.00
C GLY A 88 -14.00 -5.46 0.19
N LEU A 89 -13.80 -6.65 0.76
CA LEU A 89 -13.24 -7.82 0.07
C LEU A 89 -14.13 -8.28 -1.10
N LEU A 90 -15.45 -8.34 -0.90
CA LEU A 90 -16.39 -8.73 -1.94
C LEU A 90 -16.42 -7.70 -3.09
N ILE A 91 -16.51 -6.42 -2.75
CA ILE A 91 -16.47 -5.35 -3.76
C ILE A 91 -15.17 -5.44 -4.54
N ALA A 92 -14.03 -5.50 -3.86
CA ALA A 92 -12.74 -5.54 -4.51
C ALA A 92 -12.54 -6.81 -5.36
N GLY A 93 -12.94 -7.97 -4.86
CA GLY A 93 -12.78 -9.24 -5.57
C GLY A 93 -13.70 -9.35 -6.79
N VAL A 94 -14.98 -9.07 -6.63
CA VAL A 94 -15.97 -9.12 -7.73
C VAL A 94 -15.65 -8.10 -8.81
N VAL A 95 -15.40 -6.84 -8.41
CA VAL A 95 -15.10 -5.78 -9.37
C VAL A 95 -13.74 -5.99 -10.04
N SER A 96 -12.76 -6.61 -9.37
CA SER A 96 -11.51 -7.03 -10.03
C SER A 96 -11.81 -7.98 -11.20
N GLY A 97 -12.70 -8.94 -11.02
CA GLY A 97 -13.16 -9.81 -12.11
C GLY A 97 -13.87 -9.03 -13.22
N LEU A 98 -14.77 -8.12 -12.87
CA LEU A 98 -15.52 -7.31 -13.83
C LEU A 98 -14.62 -6.35 -14.62
N ARG A 99 -13.46 -5.94 -14.08
CA ARG A 99 -12.44 -5.17 -14.83
C ARG A 99 -11.97 -5.91 -16.11
N GLY A 100 -12.03 -7.22 -16.12
CA GLY A 100 -11.76 -8.01 -17.33
C GLY A 100 -12.81 -7.90 -18.43
N ALA A 101 -14.04 -7.51 -18.11
CA ALA A 101 -15.14 -7.39 -19.07
C ALA A 101 -15.29 -6.00 -19.69
N VAL A 102 -14.38 -5.04 -19.35
CA VAL A 102 -14.48 -3.66 -19.83
C VAL A 102 -14.12 -3.53 -21.31
N LEU A 103 -14.82 -2.63 -22.01
CA LEU A 103 -14.65 -2.40 -23.46
C LEU A 103 -13.85 -1.13 -23.77
N ASN A 104 -13.70 -0.23 -22.80
CA ASN A 104 -13.00 1.04 -23.00
C ASN A 104 -12.32 1.53 -21.71
N VAL A 105 -11.46 2.52 -21.85
CA VAL A 105 -10.64 3.10 -20.78
C VAL A 105 -11.49 3.70 -19.65
N ALA A 106 -12.57 4.42 -19.98
CA ALA A 106 -13.40 5.09 -18.98
C ALA A 106 -14.07 4.06 -18.04
N VAL A 107 -14.57 2.94 -18.60
CA VAL A 107 -15.15 1.86 -17.80
C VAL A 107 -14.09 1.14 -16.98
N LEU A 108 -12.85 0.98 -17.51
CA LEU A 108 -11.73 0.43 -16.75
C LEU A 108 -11.39 1.31 -15.53
N TYR A 109 -11.36 2.63 -15.71
CA TYR A 109 -11.12 3.57 -14.61
C TYR A 109 -12.26 3.51 -13.58
N ALA A 110 -13.52 3.54 -14.02
CA ALA A 110 -14.67 3.44 -13.12
C ALA A 110 -14.64 2.14 -12.30
N ALA A 111 -14.38 1.01 -12.95
CA ALA A 111 -14.24 -0.27 -12.26
C ALA A 111 -13.03 -0.28 -11.31
N THR A 112 -11.91 0.34 -11.69
CA THR A 112 -10.74 0.49 -10.82
C THR A 112 -11.04 1.35 -9.61
N ILE A 113 -11.79 2.44 -9.76
CA ILE A 113 -12.25 3.29 -8.64
C ILE A 113 -13.11 2.47 -7.67
N VAL A 114 -14.10 1.73 -8.17
CA VAL A 114 -15.00 0.92 -7.32
C VAL A 114 -14.23 -0.19 -6.61
N MET A 115 -13.35 -0.91 -7.32
CA MET A 115 -12.47 -1.93 -6.72
C MET A 115 -11.61 -1.32 -5.60
N SER A 116 -10.99 -0.19 -5.89
CA SER A 116 -10.08 0.48 -4.95
C SER A 116 -10.83 1.07 -3.75
N ALA A 117 -12.05 1.56 -3.94
CA ALA A 117 -12.93 1.96 -2.84
C ALA A 117 -13.24 0.77 -1.92
N GLY A 118 -13.51 -0.42 -2.47
CA GLY A 118 -13.65 -1.66 -1.69
C GLY A 118 -12.43 -1.93 -0.80
N ILE A 119 -11.22 -1.80 -1.36
CA ILE A 119 -9.98 -1.98 -0.58
C ILE A 119 -9.81 -0.88 0.47
N ALA A 120 -10.08 0.35 0.11
CA ALA A 120 -9.87 1.50 0.99
C ALA A 120 -10.82 1.51 2.20
N ILE A 121 -12.06 1.04 2.05
CA ILE A 121 -13.01 0.93 3.17
C ILE A 121 -12.68 -0.22 4.12
N MET A 122 -12.04 -1.28 3.66
CA MET A 122 -11.68 -2.41 4.53
C MET A 122 -10.42 -2.13 5.37
N GLN A 123 -9.54 -1.24 4.95
CA GLN A 123 -8.31 -0.93 5.67
C GLN A 123 -8.56 -0.40 7.10
N PRO A 124 -9.47 0.56 7.35
CA PRO A 124 -9.80 1.00 8.71
C PRO A 124 -10.41 -0.08 9.60
N ALA A 125 -10.98 -1.15 9.03
CA ALA A 125 -11.57 -2.24 9.80
C ALA A 125 -10.52 -3.13 10.49
N LEU A 126 -9.30 -3.18 9.97
CA LEU A 126 -8.26 -4.09 10.49
C LEU A 126 -7.82 -3.75 11.91
N SER A 127 -7.61 -2.47 12.21
CA SER A 127 -7.19 -2.06 13.56
C SER A 127 -8.20 -2.42 14.67
N PRO A 128 -9.50 -2.17 14.52
CA PRO A 128 -10.52 -2.68 15.44
C PRO A 128 -10.55 -4.21 15.53
N LEU A 129 -10.41 -4.93 14.40
CA LEU A 129 -10.40 -6.40 14.40
C LEU A 129 -9.20 -6.97 15.15
N VAL A 130 -8.02 -6.39 15.01
CA VAL A 130 -6.85 -6.78 15.82
C VAL A 130 -7.14 -6.61 17.31
N ARG A 131 -7.74 -5.49 17.73
CA ARG A 131 -8.10 -5.26 19.14
C ARG A 131 -9.18 -6.21 19.65
N GLN A 132 -10.16 -6.56 18.79
CA GLN A 132 -11.26 -7.46 19.14
C GLN A 132 -10.81 -8.92 19.22
N TRP A 133 -10.00 -9.37 18.26
CA TRP A 133 -9.61 -10.78 18.14
C TRP A 133 -8.35 -11.13 18.91
N LEU A 134 -7.43 -10.18 19.06
CA LEU A 134 -6.13 -10.36 19.72
C LEU A 134 -5.86 -9.27 20.78
N PRO A 135 -6.75 -9.04 21.77
CA PRO A 135 -6.66 -7.91 22.70
C PRO A 135 -5.36 -7.88 23.52
N LYS A 136 -4.81 -9.06 23.83
CA LYS A 136 -3.54 -9.20 24.57
C LYS A 136 -2.29 -9.12 23.71
N ARG A 137 -2.42 -9.08 22.36
CA ARG A 137 -1.31 -9.14 21.40
C ARG A 137 -1.55 -8.19 20.22
N VAL A 138 -1.96 -6.95 20.49
CA VAL A 138 -2.33 -5.97 19.46
C VAL A 138 -1.17 -5.70 18.49
N THR A 139 0.04 -5.48 19.02
CA THR A 139 1.24 -5.24 18.18
C THR A 139 1.52 -6.44 17.27
N PHE A 140 1.41 -7.66 17.78
CA PHE A 140 1.58 -8.88 16.98
C PHE A 140 0.51 -8.97 15.89
N GLY A 141 -0.77 -8.74 16.22
CA GLY A 141 -1.85 -8.76 15.23
C GLY A 141 -1.68 -7.71 14.12
N THR A 142 -1.17 -6.52 14.47
CA THR A 142 -0.82 -5.49 13.50
C THR A 142 0.31 -5.96 12.58
N ALA A 143 1.38 -6.53 13.14
CA ALA A 143 2.48 -7.09 12.36
C ALA A 143 2.02 -8.21 11.42
N VAL A 144 1.07 -9.04 11.85
CA VAL A 144 0.52 -10.14 11.04
C VAL A 144 -0.18 -9.61 9.78
N TYR A 145 -1.11 -8.67 9.89
CA TYR A 145 -1.78 -8.18 8.69
C TYR A 145 -0.85 -7.33 7.81
N THR A 146 0.10 -6.60 8.39
CA THR A 146 1.11 -5.85 7.63
C THR A 146 2.02 -6.80 6.86
N ASN A 147 2.45 -7.92 7.46
CA ASN A 147 3.17 -8.96 6.74
C ASN A 147 2.33 -9.55 5.61
N GLY A 148 1.05 -9.82 5.86
CA GLY A 148 0.11 -10.26 4.83
C GLY A 148 0.06 -9.29 3.64
N LEU A 149 0.04 -7.97 3.91
CA LEU A 149 0.05 -6.92 2.88
C LEU A 149 1.31 -7.03 2.00
N LEU A 150 2.50 -7.12 2.59
CA LEU A 150 3.76 -7.25 1.85
C LEU A 150 3.82 -8.56 1.04
N VAL A 151 3.30 -9.65 1.59
CA VAL A 151 3.19 -10.93 0.87
C VAL A 151 2.21 -10.80 -0.29
N GLY A 152 1.07 -10.15 -0.11
CA GLY A 152 0.08 -9.90 -1.17
C GLY A 152 0.66 -9.10 -2.34
N GLU A 153 1.42 -8.04 -2.05
CA GLU A 153 2.15 -7.26 -3.06
C GLU A 153 3.11 -8.14 -3.86
N THR A 154 3.94 -8.90 -3.16
CA THR A 154 4.94 -9.77 -3.77
C THR A 154 4.30 -10.88 -4.61
N LEU A 155 3.29 -11.57 -4.08
CA LEU A 155 2.59 -12.65 -4.79
C LEU A 155 1.94 -12.16 -6.08
N ALA A 156 1.30 -10.99 -6.05
CA ALA A 156 0.67 -10.43 -7.24
C ALA A 156 1.68 -10.23 -8.38
N VAL A 157 2.81 -9.59 -8.11
CA VAL A 157 3.81 -9.31 -9.16
C VAL A 157 4.61 -10.54 -9.56
N MET A 158 4.93 -11.41 -8.61
CA MET A 158 5.75 -12.61 -8.84
C MET A 158 5.02 -13.67 -9.65
N LEU A 159 3.72 -13.88 -9.37
CA LEU A 159 2.97 -14.99 -9.95
C LEU A 159 2.16 -14.60 -11.20
N THR A 160 1.95 -13.31 -11.45
CA THR A 160 1.10 -12.90 -12.58
C THR A 160 1.65 -13.37 -13.93
N ILE A 161 2.91 -13.08 -14.24
CA ILE A 161 3.50 -13.46 -15.56
C ILE A 161 3.74 -14.98 -15.66
N PRO A 162 4.41 -15.65 -14.68
CA PRO A 162 4.77 -17.06 -14.88
C PRO A 162 3.62 -18.04 -14.63
N LEU A 163 2.59 -17.67 -13.87
CA LEU A 163 1.52 -18.61 -13.49
C LEU A 163 0.14 -18.13 -13.93
N VAL A 164 -0.28 -16.93 -13.50
CA VAL A 164 -1.68 -16.49 -13.69
C VAL A 164 -1.97 -16.18 -15.15
N LEU A 165 -1.04 -15.52 -15.85
CA LEU A 165 -1.23 -15.17 -17.25
C LEU A 165 -1.30 -16.40 -18.17
N PRO A 166 -0.47 -17.44 -18.05
CA PRO A 166 -0.63 -18.70 -18.75
C PRO A 166 -1.96 -19.39 -18.44
N LEU A 167 -2.38 -19.45 -17.17
CA LEU A 167 -3.68 -20.01 -16.77
C LEU A 167 -4.86 -19.20 -17.35
N ALA A 168 -4.65 -17.92 -17.58
CA ALA A 168 -5.61 -17.02 -18.21
C ALA A 168 -5.57 -17.06 -19.75
N GLY A 169 -4.84 -18.00 -20.36
CA GLY A 169 -4.67 -18.08 -21.80
C GLY A 169 -3.97 -16.87 -22.43
N GLY A 170 -3.08 -16.19 -21.69
CA GLY A 170 -2.41 -14.96 -22.11
C GLY A 170 -3.26 -13.68 -21.97
N SER A 171 -4.49 -13.79 -21.47
CA SER A 171 -5.43 -12.67 -21.37
C SER A 171 -5.31 -11.94 -20.04
N TRP A 172 -4.97 -10.64 -20.06
CA TRP A 172 -4.99 -9.79 -18.86
C TRP A 172 -6.40 -9.70 -18.24
N ARG A 173 -7.44 -9.84 -19.06
CA ARG A 173 -8.84 -9.78 -18.64
C ARG A 173 -9.18 -10.95 -17.71
N TRP A 174 -8.82 -12.17 -18.08
CA TRP A 174 -8.99 -13.35 -17.24
C TRP A 174 -8.03 -13.37 -16.06
N ALA A 175 -6.83 -12.79 -16.20
CA ALA A 175 -5.89 -12.65 -15.08
C ALA A 175 -6.50 -11.82 -13.94
N PHE A 176 -7.23 -10.74 -14.23
CA PHE A 176 -7.94 -9.95 -13.22
C PHE A 176 -9.07 -10.74 -12.54
N ALA A 177 -9.78 -11.58 -13.29
CA ALA A 177 -10.80 -12.46 -12.72
C ALA A 177 -10.17 -13.48 -11.76
N ILE A 178 -9.06 -14.11 -12.16
CA ILE A 178 -8.33 -15.06 -11.31
C ILE A 178 -7.86 -14.38 -10.03
N TRP A 179 -7.29 -13.17 -10.09
CA TRP A 179 -6.87 -12.42 -8.92
C TRP A 179 -8.01 -11.90 -8.04
N GLY A 180 -9.23 -11.81 -8.56
CA GLY A 180 -10.43 -11.51 -7.78
C GLY A 180 -10.89 -12.67 -6.90
N ILE A 181 -10.66 -13.93 -7.32
CA ILE A 181 -11.12 -15.13 -6.61
C ILE A 181 -10.58 -15.20 -5.17
N PRO A 182 -9.27 -15.01 -4.89
CA PRO A 182 -8.76 -15.03 -3.52
C PRO A 182 -9.48 -14.05 -2.58
N LEU A 183 -9.82 -12.85 -3.04
CA LEU A 183 -10.50 -11.86 -2.21
C LEU A 183 -11.92 -12.33 -1.84
N VAL A 184 -12.65 -12.90 -2.80
CA VAL A 184 -13.98 -13.47 -2.56
C VAL A 184 -13.87 -14.66 -1.59
N MET A 185 -12.88 -15.53 -1.76
CA MET A 185 -12.62 -16.65 -0.84
C MET A 185 -12.29 -16.17 0.58
N ILE A 186 -11.45 -15.13 0.72
CA ILE A 186 -11.13 -14.54 2.03
C ILE A 186 -12.39 -13.95 2.67
N ALA A 187 -13.27 -13.31 1.90
CA ALA A 187 -14.54 -12.80 2.38
C ALA A 187 -15.43 -13.92 2.93
N ILE A 188 -15.58 -15.02 2.17
CA ILE A 188 -16.37 -16.19 2.58
C ILE A 188 -15.76 -16.84 3.83
N LEU A 189 -14.44 -17.03 3.87
CA LEU A 189 -13.74 -17.56 5.05
C LEU A 189 -13.93 -16.66 6.27
N THR A 190 -13.88 -15.34 6.07
CA THR A 190 -14.11 -14.39 7.15
C THR A 190 -15.54 -14.49 7.67
N LEU A 191 -16.55 -14.57 6.79
CA LEU A 191 -17.94 -14.77 7.21
C LEU A 191 -18.16 -16.08 7.98
N ALA A 192 -17.51 -17.16 7.55
CA ALA A 192 -17.68 -18.48 8.15
C ALA A 192 -16.94 -18.67 9.48
N LEU A 193 -15.76 -18.04 9.63
CA LEU A 193 -14.80 -18.35 10.68
C LEU A 193 -14.50 -17.17 11.62
N ALA A 194 -14.99 -15.95 11.34
CA ALA A 194 -14.70 -14.80 12.19
C ALA A 194 -15.11 -15.05 13.64
N PRO A 195 -14.20 -14.83 14.61
CA PRO A 195 -14.54 -14.92 16.01
C PRO A 195 -15.67 -13.95 16.36
N ALA A 196 -16.65 -14.42 17.15
CA ALA A 196 -17.74 -13.57 17.60
C ALA A 196 -17.18 -12.34 18.35
N PRO A 197 -17.71 -11.13 18.09
CA PRO A 197 -17.27 -9.94 18.81
C PRO A 197 -17.54 -10.13 20.31
N PRO A 198 -16.61 -9.67 21.19
CA PRO A 198 -16.89 -9.61 22.62
C PRO A 198 -18.15 -8.77 22.82
N LYS A 199 -19.07 -9.23 23.69
CA LYS A 199 -20.27 -8.46 24.06
C LYS A 199 -19.83 -7.05 24.51
N ALA A 200 -20.24 -6.06 23.75
CA ALA A 200 -20.21 -4.61 24.02
C ALA A 200 -18.92 -4.02 24.63
N ALA A 201 -18.03 -3.57 23.75
CA ALA A 201 -17.40 -2.29 24.00
C ALA A 201 -17.98 -1.32 22.95
N SER A 202 -19.04 -0.65 23.28
CA SER A 202 -19.52 0.52 22.57
C SER A 202 -18.34 1.51 22.54
N ALA A 203 -17.82 1.75 21.37
CA ALA A 203 -16.85 2.83 21.18
C ALA A 203 -17.56 4.11 21.58
N THR A 204 -17.15 4.69 22.71
CA THR A 204 -17.59 6.02 23.11
C THR A 204 -17.16 6.97 22.00
N PRO A 205 -18.10 7.66 21.33
CA PRO A 205 -17.72 8.69 20.38
C PRO A 205 -16.88 9.70 21.14
N MET A 206 -15.67 9.98 20.70
CA MET A 206 -14.88 11.09 21.24
C MET A 206 -15.56 12.39 20.81
N ALA A 207 -16.54 12.81 21.62
CA ALA A 207 -17.22 14.08 21.45
C ALA A 207 -16.19 15.22 21.66
N GLY A 208 -16.11 16.14 20.69
CA GLY A 208 -15.36 17.40 20.84
C GLY A 208 -13.97 17.48 20.21
N VAL A 209 -13.42 16.42 19.63
CA VAL A 209 -12.13 16.53 18.91
C VAL A 209 -12.42 16.82 17.42
N SER A 210 -11.96 17.99 16.94
CA SER A 210 -11.98 18.27 15.50
C SER A 210 -11.23 17.17 14.76
N TRP A 211 -11.93 16.45 13.88
CA TRP A 211 -11.36 15.38 13.06
C TRP A 211 -10.63 15.93 11.81
N TRP A 212 -10.90 17.20 11.44
CA TRP A 212 -10.32 17.83 10.26
C TRP A 212 -8.87 18.23 10.51
N PRO A 213 -7.92 17.86 9.63
CA PRO A 213 -6.52 18.27 9.76
C PRO A 213 -6.34 19.78 9.61
N ASP A 214 -5.42 20.36 10.37
CA ASP A 214 -5.01 21.75 10.20
C ASP A 214 -3.94 21.86 9.09
N PHE A 215 -4.38 21.99 7.86
CA PHE A 215 -3.48 22.15 6.70
C PHE A 215 -2.68 23.46 6.68
N ARG A 216 -2.90 24.39 7.64
CA ARG A 216 -2.03 25.58 7.84
C ARG A 216 -0.73 25.21 8.54
N ASN A 217 -0.70 24.08 9.26
CA ASN A 217 0.49 23.64 9.96
C ASN A 217 1.54 23.09 8.98
N LYS A 218 2.69 23.78 8.91
CA LYS A 218 3.82 23.40 8.05
C LYS A 218 4.32 21.97 8.29
N LEU A 219 4.26 21.51 9.54
CA LEU A 219 4.71 20.16 9.90
C LEU A 219 3.90 19.06 9.20
N ILE A 220 2.60 19.27 9.01
CA ILE A 220 1.71 18.34 8.28
C ILE A 220 2.18 18.15 6.83
N TRP A 221 2.53 19.26 6.16
CA TRP A 221 3.06 19.21 4.79
C TRP A 221 4.43 18.55 4.72
N GLN A 222 5.32 18.86 5.68
CA GLN A 222 6.64 18.23 5.73
C GLN A 222 6.54 16.70 5.87
N VAL A 223 5.71 16.24 6.82
CA VAL A 223 5.50 14.80 7.04
C VAL A 223 4.76 14.16 5.86
N GLY A 224 3.76 14.85 5.31
CA GLY A 224 2.98 14.40 4.17
C GLY A 224 3.81 14.22 2.90
N ILE A 225 4.62 15.23 2.55
CA ILE A 225 5.51 15.20 1.38
C ILE A 225 6.61 14.15 1.57
N LEU A 226 7.20 14.06 2.78
CA LEU A 226 8.21 13.02 3.05
C LEU A 226 7.67 11.61 2.83
N PHE A 227 6.45 11.36 3.30
CA PHE A 227 5.78 10.07 3.12
C PHE A 227 5.27 9.89 1.67
N GLY A 228 4.88 10.98 1.03
CA GLY A 228 4.48 11.04 -0.37
C GLY A 228 5.62 10.69 -1.33
N SER A 229 6.81 11.20 -1.04
CA SER A 229 8.01 10.89 -1.84
C SER A 229 8.24 9.38 -1.97
N VAL A 230 8.16 8.63 -0.87
CA VAL A 230 8.38 7.18 -0.92
C VAL A 230 7.24 6.44 -1.63
N ASN A 231 5.99 6.84 -1.39
CA ASN A 231 4.85 6.24 -2.08
C ASN A 231 4.87 6.55 -3.59
N SER A 232 5.24 7.78 -3.97
CA SER A 232 5.40 8.16 -5.37
C SER A 232 6.44 7.32 -6.08
N VAL A 233 7.63 7.16 -5.49
CA VAL A 233 8.68 6.30 -6.05
C VAL A 233 8.19 4.85 -6.18
N TYR A 234 7.60 4.28 -5.13
CA TYR A 234 7.19 2.88 -5.13
C TYR A 234 6.10 2.58 -6.16
N PHE A 235 5.00 3.33 -6.15
CA PHE A 235 3.88 3.06 -7.06
C PHE A 235 4.21 3.40 -8.52
N SER A 236 4.93 4.49 -8.75
CA SER A 236 5.30 4.87 -10.12
C SER A 236 6.37 3.94 -10.71
N CYS A 237 7.33 3.44 -9.93
CA CYS A 237 8.25 2.42 -10.41
C CYS A 237 7.52 1.13 -10.79
N ASN A 238 6.56 0.66 -9.97
CA ASN A 238 5.73 -0.48 -10.35
C ASN A 238 4.97 -0.26 -11.67
N ALA A 239 4.50 0.96 -11.94
CA ALA A 239 3.74 1.30 -13.14
C ALA A 239 4.62 1.39 -14.40
N PHE A 240 5.79 2.01 -14.30
CA PHE A 240 6.57 2.41 -15.49
C PHE A 240 7.78 1.53 -15.79
N LEU A 241 8.27 0.71 -14.84
CA LEU A 241 9.35 -0.26 -15.09
C LEU A 241 9.05 -1.24 -16.25
N PRO A 242 7.83 -1.80 -16.39
CA PRO A 242 7.53 -2.68 -17.51
C PRO A 242 7.73 -2.01 -18.87
N GLY A 243 7.21 -0.79 -19.04
CA GLY A 243 7.36 -0.01 -20.28
C GLY A 243 8.82 0.30 -20.58
N HIS A 244 9.59 0.73 -19.56
CA HIS A 244 11.01 1.02 -19.71
C HIS A 244 11.82 -0.21 -20.14
N LEU A 245 11.63 -1.36 -19.47
CA LEU A 245 12.34 -2.59 -19.80
C LEU A 245 11.98 -3.12 -21.20
N THR A 246 10.74 -2.98 -21.61
CA THR A 246 10.31 -3.36 -22.97
C THR A 246 10.95 -2.47 -24.02
N ALA A 247 10.97 -1.16 -23.81
CA ALA A 247 11.64 -0.22 -24.72
C ALA A 247 13.17 -0.44 -24.77
N ALA A 248 13.75 -0.91 -23.68
CA ALA A 248 15.17 -1.31 -23.60
C ALA A 248 15.46 -2.70 -24.22
N GLY A 249 14.45 -3.38 -24.79
CA GLY A 249 14.59 -4.72 -25.39
C GLY A 249 14.74 -5.85 -24.36
N ARG A 250 14.36 -5.64 -23.10
CA ARG A 250 14.52 -6.62 -22.02
C ARG A 250 13.19 -6.94 -21.29
N PRO A 251 12.13 -7.33 -22.02
CA PRO A 251 10.87 -7.72 -21.40
C PRO A 251 11.00 -8.97 -20.50
N ASP A 252 12.04 -9.79 -20.72
CA ASP A 252 12.41 -10.94 -19.90
C ASP A 252 12.69 -10.58 -18.44
N LEU A 253 13.14 -9.36 -18.15
CA LEU A 253 13.45 -8.89 -16.80
C LEU A 253 12.25 -8.31 -16.04
N ILE A 254 11.10 -8.09 -16.66
CA ILE A 254 9.95 -7.43 -16.04
C ILE A 254 9.52 -8.16 -14.75
N SER A 255 9.28 -9.48 -14.85
CA SER A 255 8.83 -10.26 -13.69
C SER A 255 9.84 -10.24 -12.56
N ALA A 256 11.13 -10.46 -12.87
CA ALA A 256 12.20 -10.47 -11.88
C ALA A 256 12.38 -9.09 -11.23
N THR A 257 12.33 -8.01 -12.01
CA THR A 257 12.51 -6.64 -11.51
C THR A 257 11.36 -6.19 -10.61
N LEU A 258 10.11 -6.44 -11.03
CA LEU A 258 8.95 -6.14 -10.20
C LEU A 258 8.92 -7.00 -8.92
N THR A 259 9.29 -8.29 -9.03
CA THR A 259 9.41 -9.17 -7.86
C THR A 259 10.49 -8.65 -6.90
N ALA A 260 11.66 -8.28 -7.41
CA ALA A 260 12.74 -7.74 -6.57
C ALA A 260 12.33 -6.45 -5.86
N LEU A 261 11.66 -5.52 -6.57
CA LEU A 261 11.16 -4.28 -5.98
C LEU A 261 10.19 -4.54 -4.82
N ASN A 262 9.26 -5.46 -5.00
CA ASN A 262 8.25 -5.75 -3.98
C ASN A 262 8.78 -6.65 -2.86
N PHE A 263 9.53 -7.71 -3.20
CA PHE A 263 10.14 -8.60 -2.21
C PHE A 263 11.20 -7.91 -1.37
N GLY A 264 11.93 -6.93 -1.91
CA GLY A 264 12.94 -6.14 -1.20
C GLY A 264 12.40 -5.48 0.07
N GLN A 265 11.11 -5.21 0.15
CA GLN A 265 10.45 -4.66 1.34
C GLN A 265 10.41 -5.66 2.51
N VAL A 266 10.36 -6.95 2.24
CA VAL A 266 10.22 -7.99 3.25
C VAL A 266 11.44 -8.03 4.19
N PRO A 267 12.69 -8.15 3.72
CA PRO A 267 13.85 -8.11 4.60
C PRO A 267 14.00 -6.78 5.35
N ALA A 268 13.60 -5.64 4.74
CA ALA A 268 13.60 -4.36 5.42
C ALA A 268 12.65 -4.34 6.63
N SER A 269 11.46 -4.92 6.49
CA SER A 269 10.47 -4.99 7.58
C SER A 269 11.02 -5.77 8.78
N PHE A 270 11.70 -6.89 8.54
CA PHE A 270 12.34 -7.67 9.61
C PHE A 270 13.53 -6.95 10.24
N ALA A 271 14.39 -6.33 9.43
CA ALA A 271 15.55 -5.58 9.93
C ALA A 271 15.10 -4.42 10.84
N LEU A 272 14.04 -3.73 10.46
CA LEU A 272 13.50 -2.61 11.24
C LEU A 272 12.86 -3.03 12.56
N LEU A 273 12.32 -4.23 12.70
CA LEU A 273 11.85 -4.73 13.99
C LEU A 273 12.94 -4.67 15.07
N ALA A 274 14.20 -4.87 14.68
CA ALA A 274 15.32 -4.84 15.61
C ALA A 274 15.86 -3.42 15.88
N VAL A 275 15.78 -2.49 14.91
CA VAL A 275 16.53 -1.23 14.97
C VAL A 275 15.66 0.04 14.85
N ALA A 276 14.37 -0.05 14.52
CA ALA A 276 13.50 1.11 14.26
C ALA A 276 13.51 2.12 15.40
N GLY A 277 13.43 1.70 16.66
CA GLY A 277 13.42 2.57 17.82
C GLY A 277 14.70 3.41 17.99
N ARG A 278 15.82 3.01 17.37
CA ARG A 278 17.08 3.78 17.35
C ARG A 278 17.14 4.77 16.19
N LEU A 279 16.39 4.51 15.13
CA LEU A 279 16.44 5.24 13.86
C LEU A 279 15.32 6.28 13.71
N GLU A 280 14.14 6.03 14.29
CA GLU A 280 12.91 6.81 14.08
C GLU A 280 12.99 8.29 14.47
N ARG A 281 13.95 8.65 15.37
CA ARG A 281 14.17 10.03 15.85
C ARG A 281 15.38 10.70 15.18
N ARG A 282 15.79 10.23 14.02
CA ARG A 282 16.96 10.75 13.30
C ARG A 282 16.61 11.09 11.87
N ALA A 283 17.10 12.23 11.38
CA ALA A 283 16.97 12.63 9.99
C ALA A 283 17.82 11.74 9.04
N LEU A 284 18.97 11.29 9.52
CA LEU A 284 19.99 10.62 8.72
C LEU A 284 19.49 9.38 7.98
N PRO A 285 18.68 8.45 8.56
CA PRO A 285 18.15 7.29 7.83
C PRO A 285 17.30 7.69 6.62
N PHE A 286 16.50 8.74 6.72
CA PHE A 286 15.69 9.25 5.60
C PHE A 286 16.58 9.83 4.50
N ILE A 287 17.59 10.64 4.87
CA ILE A 287 18.52 11.28 3.93
C ILE A 287 19.34 10.24 3.19
N ILE A 288 19.92 9.27 3.91
CA ILE A 288 20.70 8.19 3.28
C ILE A 288 19.80 7.37 2.36
N SER A 289 18.60 7.00 2.81
CA SER A 289 17.65 6.27 1.96
C SER A 289 17.28 7.06 0.71
N GLY A 290 17.02 8.36 0.83
CA GLY A 290 16.72 9.23 -0.31
C GLY A 290 17.86 9.30 -1.33
N ALA A 291 19.10 9.48 -0.86
CA ALA A 291 20.28 9.51 -1.73
C ALA A 291 20.50 8.17 -2.46
N LEU A 292 20.36 7.06 -1.74
CA LEU A 292 20.48 5.72 -2.33
C LEU A 292 19.30 5.42 -3.27
N MET A 293 18.07 5.88 -2.97
CA MET A 293 16.92 5.74 -3.87
C MET A 293 17.17 6.46 -5.20
N LEU A 294 17.69 7.69 -5.17
CA LEU A 294 18.06 8.43 -6.38
C LEU A 294 19.15 7.68 -7.18
N SER A 295 20.15 7.12 -6.50
CA SER A 295 21.20 6.31 -7.15
C SER A 295 20.60 5.04 -7.78
N CYS A 296 19.66 4.37 -7.10
CA CYS A 296 18.96 3.21 -7.65
C CYS A 296 18.10 3.59 -8.87
N LEU A 297 17.39 4.73 -8.82
CA LEU A 297 16.60 5.22 -9.97
C LEU A 297 17.50 5.51 -11.18
N ALA A 298 18.65 6.16 -10.95
CA ALA A 298 19.65 6.39 -12.01
C ALA A 298 20.17 5.05 -12.57
N GLY A 299 20.46 4.08 -11.71
CA GLY A 299 20.87 2.74 -12.12
C GLY A 299 19.81 1.99 -12.91
N LEU A 300 18.53 2.09 -12.52
CA LEU A 300 17.39 1.48 -13.23
C LEU A 300 17.25 2.01 -14.65
N VAL A 301 17.45 3.32 -14.86
CA VAL A 301 17.32 3.95 -16.17
C VAL A 301 18.54 3.73 -17.06
N SER A 302 19.73 3.66 -16.45
CA SER A 302 21.00 3.55 -17.21
C SER A 302 21.39 2.12 -17.58
N THR A 303 20.76 1.10 -16.98
CA THR A 303 21.11 -0.31 -17.23
C THR A 303 19.89 -1.13 -17.63
N ALA A 304 20.06 -2.02 -18.59
CA ALA A 304 19.04 -3.02 -18.96
C ALA A 304 19.65 -4.42 -18.84
N SER A 305 20.10 -4.79 -17.64
CA SER A 305 20.82 -6.03 -17.33
C SER A 305 20.36 -6.63 -16.00
N GLY A 306 21.01 -7.68 -15.53
CA GLY A 306 20.74 -8.26 -14.21
C GLY A 306 20.90 -7.24 -13.06
N TRP A 307 21.69 -6.18 -13.23
CA TRP A 307 21.84 -5.09 -12.26
C TRP A 307 20.53 -4.30 -12.07
N THR A 308 19.68 -4.22 -13.08
CA THR A 308 18.33 -3.60 -12.96
C THR A 308 17.52 -4.29 -11.86
N VAL A 309 17.58 -5.62 -11.79
CA VAL A 309 16.91 -6.41 -10.74
C VAL A 309 17.48 -6.09 -9.35
N ALA A 310 18.81 -5.96 -9.26
CA ALA A 310 19.47 -5.62 -8.00
C ALA A 310 19.09 -4.18 -7.54
N PHE A 311 19.13 -3.19 -8.44
CA PHE A 311 18.69 -1.82 -8.12
C PHE A 311 17.24 -1.77 -7.69
N ALA A 312 16.34 -2.53 -8.34
CA ALA A 312 14.93 -2.62 -7.95
C ALA A 312 14.77 -3.23 -6.55
N GLY A 313 15.51 -4.29 -6.22
CA GLY A 313 15.47 -4.92 -4.90
C GLY A 313 15.96 -3.98 -3.80
N VAL A 314 17.07 -3.26 -4.03
CA VAL A 314 17.57 -2.24 -3.09
C VAL A 314 16.58 -1.09 -2.96
N LEU A 315 15.99 -0.63 -4.06
CA LEU A 315 14.96 0.42 -4.04
C LEU A 315 13.77 -0.01 -3.19
N GLY A 316 13.28 -1.25 -3.36
CA GLY A 316 12.20 -1.81 -2.54
C GLY A 316 12.56 -1.87 -1.05
N PHE A 317 13.79 -2.28 -0.72
CA PHE A 317 14.28 -2.25 0.66
C PHE A 317 14.25 -0.84 1.25
N LEU A 318 14.77 0.14 0.51
CA LEU A 318 14.81 1.54 0.95
C LEU A 318 13.42 2.16 1.09
N THR A 319 12.49 1.83 0.19
CA THR A 319 11.10 2.30 0.29
C THR A 319 10.45 1.80 1.58
N ALA A 320 10.66 0.52 1.95
CA ALA A 320 10.13 -0.02 3.19
C ALA A 320 10.79 0.60 4.43
N VAL A 321 12.07 0.93 4.39
CA VAL A 321 12.74 1.65 5.47
C VAL A 321 12.08 3.01 5.72
N VAL A 322 11.95 3.82 4.66
CA VAL A 322 11.34 5.16 4.78
C VAL A 322 9.86 5.07 5.16
N LEU A 323 9.12 4.12 4.58
CA LEU A 323 7.71 3.89 4.89
C LEU A 323 7.50 3.57 6.38
N THR A 324 8.28 2.63 6.90
CA THR A 324 8.15 2.18 8.31
C THR A 324 8.52 3.28 9.29
N LEU A 325 9.63 4.00 9.04
CA LEU A 325 10.02 5.14 9.86
C LEU A 325 9.03 6.31 9.73
N GLY A 326 8.45 6.51 8.54
CA GLY A 326 7.41 7.50 8.27
C GLY A 326 6.13 7.26 9.07
N PHE A 327 5.70 6.01 9.25
CA PHE A 327 4.56 5.65 10.11
C PHE A 327 4.77 6.04 11.58
N ALA A 328 6.02 6.12 12.03
CA ALA A 328 6.34 6.55 13.40
C ALA A 328 6.28 8.07 13.56
N LEU A 329 6.34 8.88 12.49
CA LEU A 329 6.40 10.34 12.59
C LEU A 329 5.17 10.97 13.25
N PRO A 330 3.91 10.64 12.93
CA PRO A 330 2.75 11.23 13.57
C PRO A 330 2.75 11.08 15.10
N PRO A 331 2.95 9.89 15.69
CA PRO A 331 2.99 9.75 17.13
C PRO A 331 4.25 10.36 17.79
N LEU A 332 5.33 10.57 17.03
CA LEU A 332 6.55 11.18 17.53
C LEU A 332 6.48 12.71 17.55
N LEU A 333 5.79 13.31 16.57
CA LEU A 333 5.81 14.74 16.28
C LEU A 333 4.53 15.46 16.70
N SER A 334 3.49 14.74 17.17
CA SER A 334 2.24 15.35 17.64
C SER A 334 1.85 14.86 19.03
N ALA A 335 1.06 15.70 19.74
CA ALA A 335 0.43 15.30 20.98
C ALA A 335 -0.52 14.12 20.78
N PRO A 336 -0.79 13.28 21.80
CA PRO A 336 -1.64 12.08 21.66
C PRO A 336 -3.00 12.33 21.00
N ALA A 337 -3.66 13.44 21.30
CA ALA A 337 -4.93 13.86 20.71
C ALA A 337 -4.81 14.28 19.23
N GLY A 338 -3.62 14.67 18.78
CA GLY A 338 -3.35 15.12 17.40
C GLY A 338 -2.88 14.01 16.45
N VAL A 339 -2.47 12.85 16.97
CA VAL A 339 -1.87 11.76 16.18
C VAL A 339 -2.79 11.32 15.02
N ALA A 340 -4.07 11.11 15.30
CA ALA A 340 -5.02 10.67 14.27
C ALA A 340 -5.18 11.72 13.15
N ARG A 341 -5.24 13.01 13.50
CA ARG A 341 -5.34 14.11 12.53
C ARG A 341 -4.09 14.24 11.69
N MET A 342 -2.91 14.15 12.30
CA MET A 342 -1.63 14.20 11.59
C MET A 342 -1.48 13.00 10.66
N SER A 343 -1.85 11.80 11.10
CA SER A 343 -1.83 10.60 10.25
C SER A 343 -2.77 10.74 9.06
N ALA A 344 -4.00 11.22 9.28
CA ALA A 344 -4.96 11.43 8.20
C ALA A 344 -4.43 12.42 7.15
N ALA A 345 -3.88 13.57 7.61
CA ALA A 345 -3.28 14.55 6.73
C ALA A 345 -2.06 14.00 5.97
N MET A 346 -1.18 13.30 6.67
CA MET A 346 -0.02 12.63 6.07
C MET A 346 -0.45 11.69 4.93
N PHE A 347 -1.45 10.86 5.16
CA PHE A 347 -1.95 9.95 4.10
C PHE A 347 -2.60 10.70 2.96
N THR A 348 -3.43 11.71 3.25
CA THR A 348 -4.09 12.51 2.20
C THR A 348 -3.06 13.18 1.30
N ILE A 349 -2.07 13.88 1.85
CA ILE A 349 -1.02 14.55 1.08
C ILE A 349 -0.20 13.51 0.31
N SER A 350 0.24 12.46 0.97
CA SER A 350 1.09 11.43 0.39
C SER A 350 0.43 10.72 -0.80
N TYR A 351 -0.81 10.30 -0.66
CA TYR A 351 -1.50 9.59 -1.74
C TYR A 351 -1.93 10.53 -2.87
N SER A 352 -2.19 11.81 -2.57
CA SER A 352 -2.38 12.83 -3.62
C SER A 352 -1.09 13.07 -4.40
N GLU A 353 0.05 13.17 -3.71
CA GLU A 353 1.36 13.29 -4.35
C GLU A 353 1.66 12.08 -5.25
N ALA A 354 1.41 10.86 -4.77
CA ALA A 354 1.67 9.65 -5.54
C ALA A 354 0.81 9.58 -6.82
N LEU A 355 -0.46 10.02 -6.78
CA LEU A 355 -1.27 10.16 -7.98
C LEU A 355 -0.69 11.20 -8.93
N VAL A 356 -0.38 12.40 -8.43
CA VAL A 356 0.16 13.49 -9.26
C VAL A 356 1.47 13.06 -9.92
N VAL A 357 2.39 12.45 -9.19
CA VAL A 357 3.66 11.96 -9.73
C VAL A 357 3.43 10.87 -10.78
N ALA A 358 2.52 9.93 -10.56
CA ALA A 358 2.21 8.91 -11.55
C ALA A 358 1.67 9.51 -12.86
N VAL A 359 0.77 10.50 -12.76
CA VAL A 359 0.23 11.21 -13.95
C VAL A 359 1.32 12.01 -14.66
N LEU A 360 2.15 12.76 -13.91
CA LEU A 360 3.26 13.52 -14.47
C LEU A 360 4.31 12.61 -15.12
N SER A 361 4.56 11.44 -14.55
CA SER A 361 5.47 10.44 -15.12
C SER A 361 4.94 9.89 -16.44
N GLY A 362 3.65 9.62 -16.53
CA GLY A 362 3.01 9.24 -17.78
C GLY A 362 3.05 10.37 -18.83
N ALA A 363 2.75 11.59 -18.42
CA ALA A 363 2.86 12.78 -19.30
C ALA A 363 4.30 12.98 -19.78
N ALA A 364 5.29 12.84 -18.91
CA ALA A 364 6.70 12.92 -19.30
C ALA A 364 7.09 11.85 -20.32
N TRP A 365 6.53 10.64 -20.22
CA TRP A 365 6.69 9.60 -21.24
C TRP A 365 6.06 10.05 -22.57
N ASP A 366 4.80 10.51 -22.55
CA ASP A 366 4.08 10.91 -23.78
C ASP A 366 4.80 12.07 -24.50
N PHE A 367 5.24 13.11 -23.78
CA PHE A 367 5.97 14.25 -24.34
C PHE A 367 7.40 13.90 -24.77
N GLY A 368 8.09 13.04 -24.01
CA GLY A 368 9.47 12.64 -24.31
C GLY A 368 9.58 11.55 -25.36
N GLY A 369 8.48 10.89 -25.75
CA GLY A 369 8.44 9.82 -26.74
C GLY A 369 9.12 8.51 -26.28
N SER A 370 9.53 8.41 -25.00
CA SER A 370 10.19 7.23 -24.46
C SER A 370 9.85 7.01 -22.99
N PRO A 371 9.62 5.73 -22.56
CA PRO A 371 9.28 5.40 -21.19
C PRO A 371 10.32 5.83 -20.13
N GLN A 372 11.57 6.02 -20.52
CA GLN A 372 12.64 6.48 -19.61
C GLN A 372 12.33 7.86 -19.01
N PHE A 373 11.64 8.74 -19.73
CA PHE A 373 11.28 10.08 -19.22
C PHE A 373 10.29 10.02 -18.05
N ALA A 374 9.54 8.93 -17.89
CA ALA A 374 8.66 8.72 -16.73
C ALA A 374 9.43 8.74 -15.39
N PHE A 375 10.72 8.41 -15.41
CA PHE A 375 11.54 8.39 -14.20
C PHE A 375 12.00 9.77 -13.72
N LEU A 376 11.86 10.81 -14.54
CA LEU A 376 12.23 12.18 -14.15
C LEU A 376 11.31 12.73 -13.04
N PRO A 377 9.97 12.73 -13.17
CA PRO A 377 9.09 13.14 -12.07
C PRO A 377 9.24 12.24 -10.83
N ILE A 378 9.52 10.93 -11.01
CA ILE A 378 9.79 10.01 -9.90
C ILE A 378 11.05 10.44 -9.13
N ALA A 379 12.14 10.77 -9.83
CA ALA A 379 13.38 11.24 -9.20
C ALA A 379 13.18 12.58 -8.50
N ILE A 380 12.46 13.53 -9.12
CA ILE A 380 12.12 14.82 -8.51
C ILE A 380 11.32 14.61 -7.21
N SER A 381 10.36 13.70 -7.21
CA SER A 381 9.56 13.40 -6.00
C SER A 381 10.38 12.78 -4.86
N ALA A 382 11.54 12.19 -5.14
CA ALA A 382 12.44 11.67 -4.11
C ALA A 382 13.34 12.74 -3.48
N LEU A 383 13.52 13.92 -4.09
CA LEU A 383 14.38 14.98 -3.57
C LEU A 383 14.00 15.47 -2.15
N PRO A 384 12.73 15.61 -1.78
CA PRO A 384 12.36 16.00 -0.42
C PRO A 384 12.96 15.11 0.67
N LEU A 385 13.24 13.83 0.37
CA LEU A 385 13.91 12.92 1.31
C LEU A 385 15.31 13.41 1.74
N LEU A 386 15.97 14.23 0.93
CA LEU A 386 17.30 14.75 1.24
C LEU A 386 17.26 15.97 2.18
N PHE A 387 16.19 16.77 2.13
CA PHE A 387 16.16 18.08 2.79
C PHE A 387 15.12 18.17 3.90
N VAL A 388 13.92 17.62 3.70
CA VAL A 388 12.81 17.72 4.65
C VAL A 388 13.13 17.10 6.01
N PRO A 389 13.79 15.93 6.09
CA PRO A 389 14.08 15.31 7.39
C PRO A 389 14.95 16.20 8.31
N ALA A 390 15.86 16.98 7.75
CA ALA A 390 16.70 17.90 8.51
C ALA A 390 15.91 19.05 9.16
N ALA A 391 14.73 19.38 8.59
CA ALA A 391 13.86 20.43 9.10
C ALA A 391 12.81 19.92 10.12
N LEU A 392 12.72 18.60 10.34
CA LEU A 392 11.77 18.01 11.29
C LEU A 392 12.27 18.15 12.74
N PRO A 393 11.39 18.46 13.70
CA PRO A 393 11.76 18.70 15.09
C PRO A 393 11.98 17.40 15.89
N PHE A 394 12.93 16.55 15.49
CA PHE A 394 13.22 15.28 16.16
C PHE A 394 13.71 15.41 17.60
N HIS A 395 14.24 16.59 17.98
CA HIS A 395 14.87 16.84 19.27
C HIS A 395 13.96 17.54 20.29
N ARG A 396 12.70 17.86 19.95
CA ARG A 396 11.79 18.50 20.92
C ARG A 396 11.28 17.49 21.93
N PRO A 397 11.34 17.79 23.27
CA PRO A 397 10.70 16.97 24.29
C PRO A 397 9.19 16.89 24.04
N ARG A 398 8.56 15.77 24.44
CA ARG A 398 7.11 15.52 24.31
C ARG A 398 6.21 16.63 24.91
N ASP A 399 6.74 17.42 25.84
CA ASP A 399 5.97 18.42 26.61
C ASP A 399 5.83 19.78 25.90
N ALA A 400 6.52 19.99 24.77
CA ALA A 400 6.45 21.24 24.01
C ALA A 400 5.43 21.25 22.86
N ALA A 401 4.63 20.21 22.72
CA ALA A 401 3.61 20.06 21.65
C ALA A 401 2.22 20.56 22.06
N THR A 402 2.15 21.55 22.97
CA THR A 402 0.96 22.36 23.25
C THR A 402 1.05 23.64 22.44
N LEU A 403 0.66 23.59 21.18
CA LEU A 403 0.13 24.75 20.42
C LEU A 403 -0.80 24.23 19.34
#